data_9bb02fb8166d8422c23b6d396d61bd6d
#
_entry.id   9bb02fb8166d8422c23b6d396d61bd6d
#
_cell.length_a   1.000
_cell.length_b   1.000
_cell.length_c   1.000
_cell.angle_alpha   90.00
_cell.angle_beta   90.00
_cell.angle_gamma   90.00
#
_symmetry.space_group_name_H-M   'P 1'
#
loop_
_entity.id
_entity.type
_entity.pdbx_description
1 polymer ?
#
loop_
_entity_poly.entity_id
_entity_poly.type
_entity_poly.pdbx_seq_one_letter_code
_entity_poly.pdbx_strand_id
1 'polypeptide(L)' 'VPGILSGPLSNPGDRRHFLRVIQDDDGRVRSAGVQASHILGPLAGANGLVDVPPATHWPAGTPVRVLRWPVG' A
#
# COMPACT_ATOMS: atom_id res chain seq x y z
N VAL A 1 -7.54 -8.87 0.53
CA VAL A 1 -8.71 -8.35 -0.16
C VAL A 1 -8.31 -7.57 -1.39
N PRO A 2 -9.12 -7.59 -2.43
CA PRO A 2 -8.79 -6.83 -3.63
C PRO A 2 -8.94 -5.33 -3.39
N GLY A 3 -8.16 -4.57 -4.17
CA GLY A 3 -8.24 -3.11 -4.13
C GLY A 3 -7.77 -2.53 -5.43
N ILE A 4 -8.04 -1.23 -5.62
CA ILE A 4 -7.63 -0.51 -6.81
C ILE A 4 -6.75 0.66 -6.37
N LEU A 5 -5.57 0.79 -6.96
CA LEU A 5 -4.66 1.87 -6.63
C LEU A 5 -5.27 3.22 -6.99
N SER A 6 -5.28 4.13 -6.04
CA SER A 6 -5.72 5.51 -6.30
C SER A 6 -4.56 6.39 -6.76
N GLY A 7 -3.34 5.91 -6.63
CA GLY A 7 -2.14 6.57 -7.10
C GLY A 7 -1.10 5.56 -7.49
N PRO A 8 -0.01 5.96 -8.13
CA PRO A 8 1.01 5.01 -8.55
C PRO A 8 1.72 4.39 -7.36
N LEU A 9 2.21 3.16 -7.56
CA LEU A 9 2.95 2.43 -6.57
C LEU A 9 4.12 1.76 -7.27
N SER A 10 5.32 1.89 -6.72
CA SER A 10 6.49 1.34 -7.39
C SER A 10 7.51 0.79 -6.41
N ASN A 11 8.25 -0.19 -6.89
CA ASN A 11 9.39 -0.76 -6.21
C ASN A 11 10.54 -0.85 -7.21
N PRO A 12 11.40 0.15 -7.27
CA PRO A 12 12.51 0.14 -8.24
C PRO A 12 13.68 -0.76 -7.82
N GLY A 13 13.65 -1.28 -6.61
CA GLY A 13 14.73 -2.11 -6.10
C GLY A 13 14.74 -3.51 -6.69
N ASP A 14 15.68 -4.31 -6.23
CA ASP A 14 15.85 -5.68 -6.68
C ASP A 14 15.25 -6.71 -5.72
N ARG A 15 14.54 -6.25 -4.71
CA ARG A 15 13.90 -7.12 -3.72
C ARG A 15 12.43 -6.82 -3.61
N ARG A 16 11.66 -7.85 -3.31
CA ARG A 16 10.23 -7.69 -3.05
C ARG A 16 10.02 -6.86 -1.78
N HIS A 17 9.08 -5.93 -1.86
CA HIS A 17 8.73 -5.09 -0.72
C HIS A 17 7.27 -5.26 -0.35
N PHE A 18 7.01 -5.23 0.95
CA PHE A 18 5.64 -5.12 1.46
C PHE A 18 5.42 -3.68 1.86
N LEU A 19 4.67 -2.95 1.06
CA LEU A 19 4.45 -1.54 1.30
C LEU A 19 3.20 -1.33 2.13
N ARG A 20 3.29 -0.45 3.10
CA ARG A 20 2.14 -0.09 3.92
C ARG A 20 1.18 0.76 3.11
N VAL A 21 -0.10 0.43 3.20
CA VAL A 21 -1.12 1.11 2.43
C VAL A 21 -2.33 1.40 3.29
N ILE A 22 -3.15 2.32 2.81
CA ILE A 22 -4.45 2.62 3.38
C ILE A 22 -5.49 2.23 2.35
N GLN A 23 -6.42 1.37 2.74
CA GLN A 23 -7.54 1.01 1.89
C GLN A 23 -8.79 1.67 2.41
N ASP A 24 -9.46 2.46 1.56
CA ASP A 24 -10.70 3.12 1.89
C ASP A 24 -11.87 2.16 1.78
N ASP A 25 -13.02 2.58 2.29
CA ASP A 25 -14.23 1.75 2.30
C ASP A 25 -14.69 1.40 0.88
N ASP A 26 -14.37 2.21 -0.10
CA ASP A 26 -14.73 1.96 -1.48
C ASP A 26 -13.74 1.04 -2.20
N GLY A 27 -12.74 0.53 -1.51
CA GLY A 27 -11.75 -0.37 -2.08
C GLY A 27 -10.54 0.30 -2.69
N ARG A 28 -10.45 1.61 -2.66
CA ARG A 28 -9.29 2.31 -3.18
C ARG A 28 -8.12 2.21 -2.23
N VAL A 29 -6.95 2.08 -2.80
CA VAL A 29 -5.72 1.84 -2.05
C VAL A 29 -4.73 2.95 -2.35
N ARG A 30 -4.15 3.51 -1.31
CA ARG A 30 -3.07 4.48 -1.46
C ARG A 30 -1.93 4.14 -0.54
N SER A 31 -0.73 4.54 -0.92
CA SER A 31 0.44 4.34 -0.09
C SER A 31 0.30 5.14 1.21
N ALA A 32 0.60 4.49 2.33
CA ALA A 32 0.67 5.21 3.60
C ALA A 32 1.90 6.12 3.65
N GLY A 33 2.94 5.74 2.91
CA GLY A 33 4.10 6.58 2.73
C GLY A 33 4.95 6.75 3.97
N VAL A 34 6.08 7.35 3.74
CA VAL A 34 7.04 7.62 4.80
C VAL A 34 6.55 8.77 5.70
N GLN A 35 5.83 9.71 5.11
CA GLN A 35 5.35 10.88 5.86
C GLN A 35 4.42 10.49 6.99
N ALA A 36 3.60 9.50 6.79
CA ALA A 36 2.67 9.07 7.81
C ALA A 36 3.39 8.59 9.06
N SER A 37 4.42 7.79 8.89
CA SER A 37 5.18 7.31 10.04
C SER A 37 5.93 8.43 10.74
N HIS A 38 6.31 9.45 10.02
CA HIS A 38 7.02 10.58 10.57
C HIS A 38 6.12 11.41 11.50
N ILE A 39 4.87 11.55 11.17
CA ILE A 39 3.99 12.49 11.86
C ILE A 39 3.25 11.81 13.01
N LEU A 40 2.69 10.66 12.78
CA LEU A 40 1.73 10.06 13.70
C LEU A 40 2.17 8.71 14.24
N GLY A 41 3.36 8.31 13.90
CA GLY A 41 3.83 7.00 14.25
C GLY A 41 3.62 6.00 13.13
N PRO A 42 4.30 4.86 13.21
CA PRO A 42 4.46 3.98 12.05
C PRO A 42 3.19 3.31 11.57
N LEU A 43 2.21 3.12 12.43
CA LEU A 43 0.99 2.42 12.05
C LEU A 43 -0.21 3.34 11.87
N ALA A 44 -0.02 4.64 12.06
CA ALA A 44 -1.12 5.58 11.96
C ALA A 44 -1.62 5.62 10.52
N GLY A 45 -2.89 5.33 10.32
CA GLY A 45 -3.53 5.37 9.02
C GLY A 45 -3.33 4.15 8.15
N ALA A 46 -2.32 3.33 8.40
CA ALA A 46 -2.11 2.14 7.60
C ALA A 46 -3.01 1.01 8.07
N ASN A 47 -3.64 0.31 7.13
CA ASN A 47 -4.51 -0.81 7.48
C ASN A 47 -4.23 -2.06 6.65
N GLY A 48 -3.18 -2.04 5.84
CA GLY A 48 -2.83 -3.20 5.04
C GLY A 48 -1.44 -3.09 4.44
N LEU A 49 -1.05 -4.16 3.77
CA LEU A 49 0.21 -4.27 3.05
C LEU A 49 -0.07 -4.73 1.64
N VAL A 50 0.74 -4.23 0.70
CA VAL A 50 0.74 -4.71 -0.67
C VAL A 50 2.10 -5.28 -0.98
N ASP A 51 2.11 -6.50 -1.51
CA ASP A 51 3.32 -7.18 -1.94
C ASP A 51 3.69 -6.66 -3.33
N VAL A 52 4.76 -5.90 -3.40
CA VAL A 52 5.24 -5.32 -4.65
C VAL A 52 6.52 -6.03 -5.07
N PRO A 53 6.49 -6.78 -6.17
CA PRO A 53 7.69 -7.47 -6.66
C PRO A 53 8.79 -6.49 -7.05
N PRO A 54 10.03 -6.96 -7.19
CA PRO A 54 11.11 -6.08 -7.60
C PRO A 54 10.90 -5.54 -9.01
N ALA A 55 11.51 -4.39 -9.30
CA ALA A 55 11.48 -3.74 -10.60
C ALA A 55 10.05 -3.54 -11.11
N THR A 56 9.15 -3.15 -10.23
CA THR A 56 7.72 -3.03 -10.53
C THR A 56 7.31 -1.58 -10.44
N HIS A 57 6.49 -1.16 -11.40
CA HIS A 57 5.86 0.15 -11.38
C HIS A 57 4.40 -0.01 -11.82
N TRP A 58 3.48 0.29 -10.92
CA TRP A 58 2.05 0.20 -11.19
C TRP A 58 1.44 1.59 -11.21
N PRO A 59 0.74 1.94 -12.29
CA PRO A 59 0.06 3.24 -12.34
C PRO A 59 -1.21 3.22 -11.50
N ALA A 60 -1.77 4.41 -11.28
CA ALA A 60 -3.09 4.53 -10.65
C ALA A 60 -4.11 3.74 -11.45
N GLY A 61 -5.04 3.11 -10.75
CA GLY A 61 -6.05 2.26 -11.37
C GLY A 61 -5.69 0.81 -11.47
N THR A 62 -4.47 0.43 -11.09
CA THR A 62 -4.03 -0.96 -11.12
C THR A 62 -4.73 -1.75 -10.02
N PRO A 63 -5.33 -2.90 -10.34
CA PRO A 63 -5.87 -3.77 -9.29
C PRO A 63 -4.73 -4.45 -8.53
N VAL A 64 -4.86 -4.48 -7.21
CA VAL A 64 -3.86 -5.08 -6.34
C VAL A 64 -4.55 -5.90 -5.26
N ARG A 65 -3.79 -6.79 -4.65
CA ARG A 65 -4.28 -7.55 -3.50
C ARG A 65 -3.70 -6.94 -2.24
N VAL A 66 -4.58 -6.60 -1.31
CA VAL A 66 -4.20 -6.00 -0.04
C VAL A 66 -4.25 -7.07 1.05
N LEU A 67 -3.17 -7.19 1.79
CA LEU A 67 -3.13 -8.04 2.97
C LEU A 67 -3.51 -7.18 4.16
N ARG A 68 -4.76 -7.31 4.61
CA ARG A 68 -5.25 -6.53 5.73
C ARG A 68 -4.96 -7.24 7.03
N TRP A 69 -4.41 -6.54 7.99
CA TRP A 69 -4.26 -7.14 9.31
C TRP A 69 -5.57 -7.04 10.09
N PRO A 70 -5.76 -7.95 11.03
CA PRO A 70 -6.97 -7.92 11.81
C PRO A 70 -7.09 -6.62 12.57
N VAL A 71 -8.28 -6.09 12.58
CA VAL A 71 -8.61 -4.93 13.40
C VAL A 71 -9.20 -5.46 14.67
N GLY A 72 -8.38 -5.45 15.67
CA GLY A 72 -8.79 -5.99 16.95
C GLY A 72 -9.72 -5.07 17.69
#